data_6dc3a1127037611fa3aba216cb560946
#
_entry.id   6dc3a1127037611fa3aba216cb560946
#
_cell.length_a   1.000
_cell.length_b   1.000
_cell.length_c   1.000
_cell.angle_alpha   90.00
_cell.angle_beta   90.00
_cell.angle_gamma   90.00
#
_symmetry.space_group_name_H-M   'P 1'
#
loop_
_entity.id
_entity.type
_entity.pdbx_description
1 polymer ?
#
loop_
_entity_poly.entity_id
_entity_poly.type
_entity_poly.pdbx_seq_one_letter_code
_entity_poly.pdbx_strand_id
1 'polypeptide(L)'
;MMDPRFHDAYQRFLAAKDEDQLFQQIASFAAQLGFEYCCYGIRMAVPVSKPVVAIFDTYPEGWMEHYQQSSFLDIDPTVRAGMRGSELIVWPESPDGDAKRLWADAHDFGLKVGAAQSSWAAQGAFGLLTLSRPADGLKETEVDSLTLPMSWLANVSHTLMSRFLMPVLAPESAATLTLREREVLCWTGEGKTSYEIGQILNISERTVNFHVNNVLLKLAATNKTQAVVKAIAMGLIYTT
;
A
#
# COMPACT_ATOMS: atom_id res chain seq x y z
N MET A 1 20.77 17.03 12.93
CA MET A 1 19.62 17.96 12.95
C MET A 1 18.81 17.65 11.68
N MET A 2 17.50 17.41 11.79
CA MET A 2 16.65 17.14 10.63
C MET A 2 16.58 18.40 9.75
N ASP A 3 16.68 18.26 8.43
CA ASP A 3 16.57 19.39 7.48
C ASP A 3 15.22 20.09 7.69
N PRO A 4 15.18 21.42 7.91
CA PRO A 4 13.95 22.17 8.16
C PRO A 4 12.86 21.95 7.11
N ARG A 5 13.24 21.67 5.84
CA ARG A 5 12.30 21.41 4.74
C ARG A 5 11.36 20.24 5.03
N PHE A 6 11.85 19.17 5.70
CA PHE A 6 11.01 18.02 6.06
C PHE A 6 9.99 18.38 7.16
N HIS A 7 10.41 19.17 8.14
CA HIS A 7 9.49 19.62 9.19
C HIS A 7 8.38 20.50 8.60
N ASP A 8 8.73 21.47 7.79
CA ASP A 8 7.76 22.39 7.17
C ASP A 8 6.81 21.64 6.21
N ALA A 9 7.33 20.67 5.44
CA ALA A 9 6.50 19.82 4.60
C ALA A 9 5.52 18.99 5.43
N TYR A 10 5.99 18.37 6.52
CA TYR A 10 5.14 17.59 7.42
C TYR A 10 4.00 18.41 8.02
N GLN A 11 4.26 19.64 8.45
CA GLN A 11 3.22 20.55 8.97
C GLN A 11 2.18 20.89 7.90
N ARG A 12 2.60 21.13 6.66
CA ARG A 12 1.68 21.35 5.53
C ARG A 12 0.84 20.11 5.22
N PHE A 13 1.45 18.92 5.21
CA PHE A 13 0.73 17.66 4.99
C PHE A 13 -0.32 17.41 6.06
N LEU A 14 0.00 17.69 7.34
CA LEU A 14 -0.96 17.56 8.44
C LEU A 14 -2.13 18.56 8.34
N ALA A 15 -1.94 19.70 7.70
CA ALA A 15 -2.96 20.72 7.53
C ALA A 15 -3.90 20.46 6.34
N ALA A 16 -3.62 19.45 5.51
CA ALA A 16 -4.48 19.07 4.39
C ALA A 16 -5.85 18.58 4.90
N LYS A 17 -6.91 18.97 4.17
CA LYS A 17 -8.30 18.71 4.55
C LYS A 17 -8.89 17.49 3.85
N ASP A 18 -8.29 17.09 2.75
CA ASP A 18 -8.69 15.96 1.92
C ASP A 18 -7.47 15.33 1.25
N GLU A 19 -7.68 14.19 0.59
CA GLU A 19 -6.65 13.44 -0.11
C GLU A 19 -6.04 14.20 -1.29
N ASP A 20 -6.84 14.96 -2.03
CA ASP A 20 -6.38 15.71 -3.18
C ASP A 20 -5.45 16.84 -2.76
N GLN A 21 -5.82 17.61 -1.75
CA GLN A 21 -4.97 18.66 -1.18
C GLN A 21 -3.67 18.08 -0.64
N LEU A 22 -3.74 16.93 0.06
CA LEU A 22 -2.55 16.25 0.56
C LEU A 22 -1.65 15.80 -0.58
N PHE A 23 -2.21 15.19 -1.62
CA PHE A 23 -1.44 14.72 -2.76
C PHE A 23 -0.73 15.89 -3.49
N GLN A 24 -1.41 17.02 -3.67
CA GLN A 24 -0.77 18.22 -4.25
C GLN A 24 0.41 18.72 -3.41
N GLN A 25 0.34 18.64 -2.08
CA GLN A 25 1.47 18.99 -1.21
C GLN A 25 2.63 17.98 -1.35
N ILE A 26 2.32 16.69 -1.49
CA ILE A 26 3.32 15.63 -1.74
C ILE A 26 4.02 15.88 -3.08
N ALA A 27 3.27 16.14 -4.14
CA ALA A 27 3.82 16.45 -5.47
C ALA A 27 4.69 17.72 -5.46
N SER A 28 4.26 18.75 -4.72
CA SER A 28 5.06 19.96 -4.52
C SER A 28 6.39 19.71 -3.81
N PHE A 29 6.41 18.78 -2.85
CA PHE A 29 7.66 18.38 -2.21
C PHE A 29 8.53 17.52 -3.12
N ALA A 30 7.94 16.64 -3.93
CA ALA A 30 8.65 15.88 -4.95
C ALA A 30 9.36 16.79 -5.96
N ALA A 31 8.74 17.91 -6.35
CA ALA A 31 9.36 18.92 -7.21
C ALA A 31 10.60 19.54 -6.56
N GLN A 32 10.62 19.74 -5.23
CA GLN A 32 11.79 20.24 -4.49
C GLN A 32 12.94 19.21 -4.44
N LEU A 33 12.63 17.92 -4.65
CA LEU A 33 13.62 16.85 -4.80
C LEU A 33 14.14 16.72 -6.24
N GLY A 34 13.64 17.55 -7.18
CA GLY A 34 14.09 17.55 -8.56
C GLY A 34 13.30 16.61 -9.49
N PHE A 35 12.09 16.22 -9.09
CA PHE A 35 11.21 15.38 -9.91
C PHE A 35 9.97 16.16 -10.38
N GLU A 36 9.69 16.08 -11.68
CA GLU A 36 8.57 16.78 -12.32
C GLU A 36 7.24 16.07 -12.07
N TYR A 37 7.27 14.74 -12.03
CA TYR A 37 6.07 13.92 -11.89
C TYR A 37 6.11 13.12 -10.59
N CYS A 38 4.94 12.98 -9.98
CA CYS A 38 4.70 12.23 -8.76
C CYS A 38 3.47 11.33 -8.95
N CYS A 39 3.57 10.10 -8.52
CA CYS A 39 2.44 9.18 -8.47
C CYS A 39 2.41 8.47 -7.12
N TYR A 40 1.24 8.41 -6.53
CA TYR A 40 0.98 7.63 -5.32
C TYR A 40 -0.14 6.64 -5.58
N GLY A 41 0.18 5.35 -5.44
CA GLY A 41 -0.81 4.27 -5.49
C GLY A 41 -1.01 3.66 -4.12
N ILE A 42 -2.26 3.36 -3.77
CA ILE A 42 -2.61 2.53 -2.61
C ILE A 42 -3.39 1.31 -3.06
N ARG A 43 -3.01 0.14 -2.57
CA ARG A 43 -3.66 -1.14 -2.85
C ARG A 43 -4.10 -1.78 -1.54
N MET A 44 -5.37 -2.12 -1.46
CA MET A 44 -5.94 -2.81 -0.31
C MET A 44 -5.57 -4.29 -0.34
N ALA A 45 -5.35 -4.88 0.84
CA ALA A 45 -5.05 -6.30 0.96
C ALA A 45 -6.23 -7.22 0.63
N VAL A 46 -7.44 -6.70 0.76
CA VAL A 46 -8.69 -7.44 0.48
C VAL A 46 -9.65 -6.58 -0.34
N PRO A 47 -10.48 -7.20 -1.21
CA PRO A 47 -10.56 -8.64 -1.52
C PRO A 47 -9.32 -9.13 -2.30
N VAL A 48 -8.83 -10.33 -2.00
CA VAL A 48 -7.58 -10.88 -2.58
C VAL A 48 -7.67 -11.07 -4.10
N SER A 49 -8.84 -11.50 -4.60
CA SER A 49 -9.05 -11.80 -6.02
C SER A 49 -9.17 -10.54 -6.90
N LYS A 50 -9.60 -9.42 -6.33
CA LYS A 50 -9.75 -8.14 -7.03
C LYS A 50 -9.47 -7.00 -6.06
N PRO A 51 -8.21 -6.76 -5.74
CA PRO A 51 -7.83 -5.70 -4.79
C PRO A 51 -8.33 -4.33 -5.24
N VAL A 52 -8.80 -3.54 -4.29
CA VAL A 52 -9.14 -2.15 -4.56
C VAL A 52 -7.84 -1.36 -4.64
N VAL A 53 -7.71 -0.56 -5.70
CA VAL A 53 -6.56 0.31 -5.95
C VAL A 53 -7.06 1.73 -6.17
N ALA A 54 -6.43 2.69 -5.53
CA ALA A 54 -6.60 4.11 -5.86
C ALA A 54 -5.23 4.68 -6.24
N ILE A 55 -5.21 5.55 -7.25
CA ILE A 55 -3.99 6.15 -7.79
C ILE A 55 -4.21 7.66 -7.90
N PHE A 56 -3.22 8.42 -7.47
CA PHE A 56 -3.10 9.86 -7.59
C PHE A 56 -1.81 10.15 -8.34
N ASP A 57 -1.86 10.97 -9.37
CA ASP A 57 -0.69 11.25 -10.19
C ASP A 57 -0.68 12.66 -10.77
N THR A 58 0.50 13.10 -11.19
CA THR A 58 0.74 14.32 -11.95
C THR A 58 1.36 14.00 -13.31
N TYR A 59 1.22 12.78 -13.78
CA TYR A 59 1.78 12.32 -15.04
C TYR A 59 1.23 13.08 -16.26
N PRO A 60 1.91 13.01 -17.41
CA PRO A 60 1.39 13.59 -18.64
C PRO A 60 0.01 13.04 -19.00
N GLU A 61 -0.81 13.90 -19.59
CA GLU A 61 -2.16 13.54 -20.04
C GLU A 61 -2.15 12.28 -20.91
N GLY A 62 -3.10 11.38 -20.67
CA GLY A 62 -3.24 10.13 -21.41
C GLY A 62 -2.36 8.97 -20.90
N TRP A 63 -1.31 9.21 -20.09
CA TRP A 63 -0.45 8.12 -19.61
C TRP A 63 -1.19 7.11 -18.75
N MET A 64 -1.95 7.57 -17.74
CA MET A 64 -2.67 6.65 -16.85
C MET A 64 -3.78 5.86 -17.56
N GLU A 65 -4.43 6.48 -18.55
CA GLU A 65 -5.39 5.77 -19.40
C GLU A 65 -4.69 4.66 -20.20
N HIS A 66 -3.56 4.98 -20.84
CA HIS A 66 -2.73 4.02 -21.58
C HIS A 66 -2.21 2.89 -20.68
N TYR A 67 -1.72 3.23 -19.49
CA TYR A 67 -1.23 2.28 -18.47
C TYR A 67 -2.31 1.26 -18.07
N GLN A 68 -3.54 1.74 -17.85
CA GLN A 68 -4.67 0.89 -17.49
C GLN A 68 -5.13 0.01 -18.68
N GLN A 69 -5.29 0.58 -19.87
CA GLN A 69 -5.69 -0.16 -21.07
C GLN A 69 -4.69 -1.24 -21.46
N SER A 70 -3.40 -0.99 -21.23
CA SER A 70 -2.33 -1.95 -21.47
C SER A 70 -2.13 -2.98 -20.36
N SER A 71 -2.91 -2.90 -19.27
CA SER A 71 -2.79 -3.76 -18.07
C SER A 71 -1.36 -3.77 -17.48
N PHE A 72 -0.67 -2.62 -17.53
CA PHE A 72 0.71 -2.51 -17.08
C PHE A 72 0.89 -2.74 -15.57
N LEU A 73 -0.15 -2.50 -14.77
CA LEU A 73 -0.11 -2.78 -13.33
C LEU A 73 0.29 -4.24 -13.01
N ASP A 74 -0.10 -5.19 -13.87
CA ASP A 74 0.17 -6.62 -13.66
C ASP A 74 1.63 -6.99 -13.93
N ILE A 75 2.34 -6.20 -14.75
CA ILE A 75 3.71 -6.48 -15.18
C ILE A 75 4.72 -5.47 -14.64
N ASP A 76 4.28 -4.36 -14.05
CA ASP A 76 5.15 -3.29 -13.56
C ASP A 76 6.15 -3.82 -12.52
N PRO A 77 7.45 -3.77 -12.81
CA PRO A 77 8.47 -4.27 -11.90
C PRO A 77 8.61 -3.42 -10.63
N THR A 78 8.22 -2.14 -10.67
CA THR A 78 8.26 -1.28 -9.48
C THR A 78 7.21 -1.70 -8.47
N VAL A 79 6.01 -2.02 -8.93
CA VAL A 79 4.92 -2.57 -8.10
C VAL A 79 5.33 -3.92 -7.52
N ARG A 80 5.86 -4.83 -8.38
CA ARG A 80 6.29 -6.16 -7.94
C ARG A 80 7.42 -6.12 -6.92
N ALA A 81 8.42 -5.25 -7.14
CA ALA A 81 9.53 -5.04 -6.20
C ALA A 81 9.04 -4.43 -4.90
N GLY A 82 8.23 -3.38 -4.96
CA GLY A 82 7.65 -2.71 -3.80
C GLY A 82 6.78 -3.62 -2.93
N MET A 83 6.10 -4.61 -3.52
CA MET A 83 5.36 -5.62 -2.76
C MET A 83 6.25 -6.63 -2.02
N ARG A 84 7.53 -6.72 -2.35
CA ARG A 84 8.50 -7.65 -1.74
C ARG A 84 9.39 -7.01 -0.69
N GLY A 85 9.55 -5.68 -0.77
CA GLY A 85 10.43 -4.93 0.12
C GLY A 85 10.11 -3.45 0.10
N SER A 86 10.79 -2.70 0.97
CA SER A 86 10.66 -1.25 1.09
C SER A 86 11.95 -0.51 0.75
N GLU A 87 12.82 -1.13 -0.05
CA GLU A 87 14.03 -0.49 -0.55
C GLU A 87 13.70 0.50 -1.66
N LEU A 88 14.60 1.46 -1.90
CA LEU A 88 14.48 2.38 -3.02
C LEU A 88 14.63 1.60 -4.35
N ILE A 89 13.65 1.74 -5.21
CA ILE A 89 13.61 1.11 -6.53
C ILE A 89 13.93 2.18 -7.56
N VAL A 90 15.11 2.11 -8.17
CA VAL A 90 15.48 2.98 -9.29
C VAL A 90 15.01 2.35 -10.59
N TRP A 91 14.44 3.16 -11.48
CA TRP A 91 14.01 2.68 -12.79
C TRP A 91 15.21 2.23 -13.63
N PRO A 92 15.11 1.09 -14.34
CA PRO A 92 16.21 0.55 -15.10
C PRO A 92 16.55 1.41 -16.32
N GLU A 93 17.82 1.66 -16.57
CA GLU A 93 18.30 2.32 -17.80
C GLU A 93 18.10 1.44 -19.04
N SER A 94 18.21 0.13 -18.87
CA SER A 94 18.08 -0.86 -19.95
C SER A 94 17.07 -1.94 -19.52
N PRO A 95 15.77 -1.70 -19.75
CA PRO A 95 14.74 -2.65 -19.36
C PRO A 95 14.77 -3.91 -20.25
N ASP A 96 14.46 -5.04 -19.65
CA ASP A 96 14.37 -6.34 -20.33
C ASP A 96 13.01 -7.02 -20.07
N GLY A 97 12.82 -8.16 -20.72
CA GLY A 97 11.66 -9.02 -20.52
C GLY A 97 10.31 -8.34 -20.84
N ASP A 98 9.29 -8.76 -20.11
CA ASP A 98 7.90 -8.32 -20.30
C ASP A 98 7.68 -6.83 -20.03
N ALA A 99 8.53 -6.23 -19.18
CA ALA A 99 8.45 -4.82 -18.84
C ALA A 99 9.04 -3.88 -19.91
N LYS A 100 9.71 -4.41 -20.95
CA LYS A 100 10.34 -3.58 -22.00
C LYS A 100 9.35 -2.65 -22.68
N ARG A 101 8.14 -3.12 -22.95
CA ARG A 101 7.08 -2.32 -23.57
C ARG A 101 6.62 -1.20 -22.63
N LEU A 102 6.39 -1.50 -21.34
CA LEU A 102 6.02 -0.51 -20.35
C LEU A 102 7.00 0.67 -20.33
N TRP A 103 8.31 0.37 -20.28
CA TRP A 103 9.34 1.43 -20.23
C TRP A 103 9.48 2.20 -21.54
N ALA A 104 9.31 1.53 -22.70
CA ALA A 104 9.32 2.20 -23.99
C ALA A 104 8.14 3.20 -24.09
N ASP A 105 6.93 2.74 -23.76
CA ASP A 105 5.74 3.57 -23.77
C ASP A 105 5.86 4.72 -22.75
N ALA A 106 6.41 4.46 -21.54
CA ALA A 106 6.66 5.49 -20.52
C ALA A 106 7.61 6.59 -21.04
N HIS A 107 8.67 6.20 -21.75
CA HIS A 107 9.62 7.14 -22.38
C HIS A 107 8.94 8.03 -23.43
N ASP A 108 8.03 7.47 -24.22
CA ASP A 108 7.28 8.25 -25.24
C ASP A 108 6.38 9.31 -24.59
N PHE A 109 5.89 9.07 -23.37
CA PHE A 109 5.18 10.06 -22.56
C PHE A 109 6.12 11.00 -21.77
N GLY A 110 7.43 10.91 -21.92
CA GLY A 110 8.39 11.76 -21.23
C GLY A 110 8.79 11.26 -19.83
N LEU A 111 8.30 10.08 -19.40
CA LEU A 111 8.65 9.45 -18.14
C LEU A 111 9.92 8.62 -18.31
N LYS A 112 11.09 9.28 -18.28
CA LYS A 112 12.36 8.66 -18.66
C LYS A 112 13.15 8.09 -17.48
N VAL A 113 13.12 8.79 -16.36
CA VAL A 113 13.92 8.47 -15.18
C VAL A 113 13.03 8.58 -13.97
N GLY A 114 13.15 7.63 -13.07
CA GLY A 114 12.36 7.65 -11.85
C GLY A 114 12.89 6.74 -10.76
N ALA A 115 12.30 6.93 -9.60
CA ALA A 115 12.50 6.09 -8.44
C ALA A 115 11.16 5.85 -7.75
N ALA A 116 10.99 4.66 -7.19
CA ALA A 116 9.80 4.30 -6.45
C ALA A 116 10.18 3.75 -5.07
N GLN A 117 9.31 3.93 -4.10
CA GLN A 117 9.46 3.33 -2.78
C GLN A 117 8.12 2.97 -2.19
N SER A 118 8.04 1.75 -1.68
CA SER A 118 6.85 1.26 -1.00
C SER A 118 6.81 1.63 0.47
N SER A 119 5.60 1.64 1.00
CA SER A 119 5.33 1.73 2.42
C SER A 119 4.10 0.88 2.75
N TRP A 120 4.04 0.37 3.98
CA TRP A 120 2.96 -0.47 4.47
C TRP A 120 2.28 0.21 5.66
N ALA A 121 0.98 0.41 5.56
CA ALA A 121 0.18 0.92 6.67
C ALA A 121 -0.43 -0.23 7.49
N ALA A 122 -1.03 0.13 8.60
CA ALA A 122 -1.89 -0.77 9.35
C ALA A 122 -2.95 -1.39 8.43
N GLN A 123 -3.41 -2.59 8.77
CA GLN A 123 -4.42 -3.32 7.98
C GLN A 123 -3.97 -3.76 6.58
N GLY A 124 -2.66 -3.90 6.38
CA GLY A 124 -2.08 -4.48 5.17
C GLY A 124 -2.24 -3.64 3.91
N ALA A 125 -2.58 -2.36 4.03
CA ALA A 125 -2.60 -1.46 2.89
C ALA A 125 -1.18 -1.24 2.37
N PHE A 126 -0.96 -1.54 1.11
CA PHE A 126 0.28 -1.33 0.40
C PHE A 126 0.25 0.01 -0.32
N GLY A 127 1.23 0.87 -0.07
CA GLY A 127 1.44 2.12 -0.77
C GLY A 127 2.71 2.09 -1.61
N LEU A 128 2.67 2.71 -2.78
CA LEU A 128 3.83 2.93 -3.62
C LEU A 128 3.86 4.39 -4.03
N LEU A 129 4.94 5.08 -3.67
CA LEU A 129 5.23 6.42 -4.15
C LEU A 129 6.27 6.33 -5.26
N THR A 130 5.99 6.94 -6.40
CA THR A 130 6.87 6.98 -7.56
C THR A 130 7.11 8.42 -7.95
N LEU A 131 8.36 8.78 -8.14
CA LEU A 131 8.79 10.09 -8.64
C LEU A 131 9.49 9.90 -9.98
N SER A 132 9.20 10.76 -10.96
CA SER A 132 9.85 10.68 -12.26
C SER A 132 10.07 12.05 -12.90
N ARG A 133 10.96 12.08 -13.90
CA ARG A 133 11.30 13.30 -14.66
C ARG A 133 11.75 12.97 -16.08
N PRO A 134 11.65 13.91 -17.03
CA PRO A 134 12.12 13.76 -18.42
C PRO A 134 13.60 14.16 -18.55
N ALA A 135 14.49 13.57 -17.75
CA ALA A 135 15.91 13.90 -17.72
C ALA A 135 16.79 12.68 -17.97
N ASP A 136 18.11 12.88 -17.99
CA ASP A 136 19.09 11.80 -18.03
C ASP A 136 19.04 10.94 -16.75
N GLY A 137 19.66 9.74 -16.80
CA GLY A 137 19.67 8.76 -15.72
C GLY A 137 20.11 9.31 -14.36
N LEU A 138 19.66 8.69 -13.29
CA LEU A 138 20.05 9.02 -11.92
C LEU A 138 21.51 8.57 -11.71
N LYS A 139 22.41 9.51 -11.36
CA LYS A 139 23.77 9.19 -10.98
C LYS A 139 23.78 8.49 -9.60
N GLU A 140 24.75 7.66 -9.36
CA GLU A 140 24.91 6.94 -8.08
C GLU A 140 24.88 7.89 -6.87
N THR A 141 25.59 9.01 -6.94
CA THR A 141 25.60 10.04 -5.88
C THR A 141 24.22 10.69 -5.66
N GLU A 142 23.40 10.76 -6.70
CA GLU A 142 22.04 11.27 -6.63
C GLU A 142 21.12 10.24 -5.98
N VAL A 143 21.26 8.97 -6.33
CA VAL A 143 20.55 7.84 -5.70
C VAL A 143 20.84 7.80 -4.20
N ASP A 144 22.11 7.90 -3.80
CA ASP A 144 22.51 7.93 -2.39
C ASP A 144 21.84 9.09 -1.64
N SER A 145 21.85 10.28 -2.24
CA SER A 145 21.22 11.45 -1.64
C SER A 145 19.70 11.40 -1.59
N LEU A 146 19.06 10.63 -2.49
CA LEU A 146 17.61 10.47 -2.60
C LEU A 146 17.06 9.45 -1.61
N THR A 147 17.85 8.48 -1.18
CA THR A 147 17.38 7.32 -0.40
C THR A 147 16.63 7.73 0.87
N LEU A 148 17.20 8.60 1.71
CA LEU A 148 16.53 9.05 2.94
C LEU A 148 15.33 9.97 2.67
N PRO A 149 15.41 10.99 1.79
CA PRO A 149 14.26 11.81 1.41
C PRO A 149 13.10 10.97 0.87
N MET A 150 13.37 10.03 -0.01
CA MET A 150 12.35 9.19 -0.61
C MET A 150 11.68 8.26 0.42
N SER A 151 12.49 7.65 1.30
CA SER A 151 11.98 6.81 2.38
C SER A 151 11.07 7.59 3.32
N TRP A 152 11.47 8.79 3.71
CA TRP A 152 10.64 9.67 4.53
C TRP A 152 9.34 10.04 3.81
N LEU A 153 9.44 10.51 2.57
CA LEU A 153 8.27 10.96 1.81
C LEU A 153 7.28 9.82 1.58
N ALA A 154 7.74 8.64 1.17
CA ALA A 154 6.88 7.48 0.95
C ALA A 154 6.13 7.07 2.24
N ASN A 155 6.83 6.99 3.38
CA ASN A 155 6.21 6.59 4.63
C ASN A 155 5.22 7.64 5.16
N VAL A 156 5.58 8.92 5.14
CA VAL A 156 4.69 10.00 5.60
C VAL A 156 3.49 10.13 4.68
N SER A 157 3.70 10.12 3.37
CA SER A 157 2.61 10.15 2.38
C SER A 157 1.64 9.00 2.60
N HIS A 158 2.14 7.77 2.71
CA HIS A 158 1.29 6.60 2.88
C HIS A 158 0.52 6.64 4.21
N THR A 159 1.17 7.06 5.30
CA THR A 159 0.51 7.22 6.61
C THR A 159 -0.64 8.22 6.56
N LEU A 160 -0.43 9.37 5.92
CA LEU A 160 -1.41 10.44 5.90
C LEU A 160 -2.50 10.23 4.84
N MET A 161 -2.16 9.74 3.62
CA MET A 161 -3.13 9.37 2.60
C MET A 161 -4.06 8.25 3.09
N SER A 162 -3.52 7.27 3.82
CA SER A 162 -4.33 6.19 4.40
C SER A 162 -5.42 6.70 5.34
N ARG A 163 -5.23 7.81 6.05
CA ARG A 163 -6.26 8.39 6.95
C ARG A 163 -7.51 8.83 6.19
N PHE A 164 -7.35 9.34 4.97
CA PHE A 164 -8.45 9.75 4.11
C PHE A 164 -9.03 8.57 3.35
N LEU A 165 -8.17 7.71 2.82
CA LEU A 165 -8.57 6.66 1.88
C LEU A 165 -9.12 5.40 2.54
N MET A 166 -8.58 4.98 3.70
CA MET A 166 -9.01 3.74 4.35
C MET A 166 -10.51 3.71 4.71
N PRO A 167 -11.13 4.78 5.26
CA PRO A 167 -12.55 4.77 5.56
C PRO A 167 -13.45 4.57 4.33
N VAL A 168 -12.96 4.95 3.14
CA VAL A 168 -13.69 4.85 1.87
C VAL A 168 -13.41 3.52 1.18
N LEU A 169 -12.13 3.13 1.08
CA LEU A 169 -11.71 1.95 0.32
C LEU A 169 -11.92 0.63 1.06
N ALA A 170 -11.92 0.65 2.39
CA ALA A 170 -12.06 -0.52 3.24
C ALA A 170 -12.82 -0.19 4.54
N PRO A 171 -14.11 0.18 4.45
CA PRO A 171 -14.90 0.55 5.63
C PRO A 171 -14.98 -0.57 6.68
N GLU A 172 -14.91 -1.84 6.25
CA GLU A 172 -14.83 -3.00 7.15
C GLU A 172 -13.52 -3.07 7.95
N SER A 173 -12.49 -2.32 7.55
CA SER A 173 -11.23 -2.28 8.30
C SER A 173 -11.36 -1.62 9.68
N ALA A 174 -12.43 -0.90 9.94
CA ALA A 174 -12.76 -0.38 11.26
C ALA A 174 -13.27 -1.46 12.23
N ALA A 175 -13.48 -2.70 11.76
CA ALA A 175 -13.94 -3.79 12.60
C ALA A 175 -12.94 -4.09 13.72
N THR A 176 -13.47 -4.20 14.93
CA THR A 176 -12.67 -4.60 16.11
C THR A 176 -13.09 -5.98 16.59
N LEU A 177 -12.12 -6.86 16.76
CA LEU A 177 -12.34 -8.17 17.37
C LEU A 177 -12.09 -8.09 18.88
N THR A 178 -12.97 -8.69 19.67
CA THR A 178 -12.71 -8.92 21.08
C THR A 178 -11.54 -9.89 21.26
N LEU A 179 -10.91 -9.91 22.44
CA LEU A 179 -9.83 -10.85 22.74
C LEU A 179 -10.24 -12.29 22.44
N ARG A 180 -11.45 -12.68 22.82
CA ARG A 180 -11.94 -14.06 22.64
C ARG A 180 -12.21 -14.38 21.15
N GLU A 181 -12.74 -13.45 20.40
CA GLU A 181 -12.91 -13.61 18.95
C GLU A 181 -11.56 -13.76 18.24
N ARG A 182 -10.56 -13.01 18.68
CA ARG A 182 -9.19 -13.10 18.14
C ARG A 182 -8.56 -14.46 18.46
N GLU A 183 -8.64 -14.91 19.71
CA GLU A 183 -8.12 -16.23 20.12
C GLU A 183 -8.77 -17.36 19.28
N VAL A 184 -10.10 -17.37 19.19
CA VAL A 184 -10.85 -18.35 18.39
C VAL A 184 -10.42 -18.31 16.93
N LEU A 185 -10.22 -17.13 16.37
CA LEU A 185 -9.84 -16.97 14.97
C LEU A 185 -8.39 -17.40 14.72
N CYS A 186 -7.47 -17.13 15.64
CA CYS A 186 -6.09 -17.63 15.56
C CYS A 186 -6.06 -19.17 15.49
N TRP A 187 -6.73 -19.85 16.41
CA TRP A 187 -6.80 -21.32 16.39
C TRP A 187 -7.54 -21.87 15.16
N THR A 188 -8.51 -21.12 14.62
CA THR A 188 -9.14 -21.45 13.34
C THR A 188 -8.12 -21.37 12.19
N GLY A 189 -7.26 -20.36 12.20
CA GLY A 189 -6.15 -20.20 11.25
C GLY A 189 -5.11 -21.33 11.34
N GLU A 190 -4.90 -21.87 12.53
CA GLU A 190 -4.07 -23.07 12.78
C GLU A 190 -4.76 -24.40 12.38
N GLY A 191 -5.94 -24.33 11.77
CA GLY A 191 -6.68 -25.50 11.29
C GLY A 191 -7.42 -26.29 12.36
N LYS A 192 -7.58 -25.76 13.58
CA LYS A 192 -8.31 -26.44 14.65
C LYS A 192 -9.82 -26.45 14.40
N THR A 193 -10.46 -27.55 14.73
CA THR A 193 -11.92 -27.67 14.74
C THR A 193 -12.54 -26.90 15.90
N SER A 194 -13.83 -26.57 15.82
CA SER A 194 -14.52 -25.88 16.92
C SER A 194 -14.49 -26.67 18.23
N TYR A 195 -14.49 -27.99 18.15
CA TYR A 195 -14.35 -28.87 19.30
C TYR A 195 -12.95 -28.74 19.95
N GLU A 196 -11.87 -28.85 19.16
CA GLU A 196 -10.49 -28.73 19.66
C GLU A 196 -10.24 -27.32 20.23
N ILE A 197 -10.74 -26.26 19.57
CA ILE A 197 -10.68 -24.90 20.11
C ILE A 197 -11.39 -24.79 21.45
N GLY A 198 -12.55 -25.43 21.57
CA GLY A 198 -13.27 -25.52 22.85
C GLY A 198 -12.45 -26.14 23.96
N GLN A 199 -11.73 -27.23 23.67
CA GLN A 199 -10.80 -27.88 24.62
C GLN A 199 -9.63 -26.96 25.00
N ILE A 200 -9.01 -26.31 23.99
CA ILE A 200 -7.85 -25.41 24.21
C ILE A 200 -8.24 -24.21 25.08
N LEU A 201 -9.38 -23.59 24.77
CA LEU A 201 -9.84 -22.36 25.41
C LEU A 201 -10.74 -22.57 26.63
N ASN A 202 -11.00 -23.86 26.99
CA ASN A 202 -11.88 -24.28 28.10
C ASN A 202 -13.29 -23.63 27.98
N ILE A 203 -13.92 -23.75 26.81
CA ILE A 203 -15.28 -23.33 26.52
C ILE A 203 -16.02 -24.37 25.68
N SER A 204 -17.36 -24.29 25.62
CA SER A 204 -18.11 -25.22 24.79
C SER A 204 -17.90 -25.00 23.30
N GLU A 205 -18.01 -26.04 22.47
CA GLU A 205 -18.00 -25.93 21.01
C GLU A 205 -19.09 -24.94 20.53
N ARG A 206 -20.24 -24.90 21.17
CA ARG A 206 -21.30 -23.92 20.89
C ARG A 206 -20.83 -22.49 21.09
N THR A 207 -20.05 -22.24 22.15
CA THR A 207 -19.47 -20.92 22.43
C THR A 207 -18.42 -20.54 21.39
N VAL A 208 -17.60 -21.50 20.94
CA VAL A 208 -16.65 -21.28 19.84
C VAL A 208 -17.39 -20.86 18.57
N ASN A 209 -18.45 -21.62 18.18
CA ASN A 209 -19.23 -21.31 17.00
C ASN A 209 -19.96 -19.96 17.10
N PHE A 210 -20.36 -19.54 18.29
CA PHE A 210 -20.91 -18.21 18.55
C PHE A 210 -19.85 -17.11 18.23
N HIS A 211 -18.62 -17.26 18.73
CA HIS A 211 -17.54 -16.32 18.42
C HIS A 211 -17.18 -16.31 16.94
N VAL A 212 -17.11 -17.46 16.30
CA VAL A 212 -16.90 -17.55 14.84
C VAL A 212 -17.95 -16.76 14.06
N ASN A 213 -19.24 -16.96 14.37
CA ASN A 213 -20.31 -16.25 13.69
C ASN A 213 -20.22 -14.72 13.88
N ASN A 214 -19.86 -14.28 15.09
CA ASN A 214 -19.63 -12.85 15.33
C ASN A 214 -18.48 -12.30 14.49
N VAL A 215 -17.39 -13.06 14.37
CA VAL A 215 -16.25 -12.69 13.52
C VAL A 215 -16.67 -12.61 12.04
N LEU A 216 -17.43 -13.59 11.55
CA LEU A 216 -17.95 -13.58 10.17
C LEU A 216 -18.76 -12.30 9.89
N LEU A 217 -19.63 -11.92 10.80
CA LEU A 217 -20.44 -10.69 10.68
C LEU A 217 -19.55 -9.44 10.71
N LYS A 218 -18.64 -9.34 11.68
CA LYS A 218 -17.75 -8.17 11.84
C LYS A 218 -16.82 -7.94 10.64
N LEU A 219 -16.33 -9.04 10.05
CA LEU A 219 -15.41 -8.98 8.91
C LEU A 219 -16.14 -9.04 7.56
N ALA A 220 -17.47 -9.07 7.53
CA ALA A 220 -18.25 -9.30 6.33
C ALA A 220 -17.70 -10.50 5.54
N ALA A 221 -17.44 -11.63 6.23
CA ALA A 221 -16.90 -12.84 5.67
C ALA A 221 -17.96 -13.92 5.51
N THR A 222 -17.92 -14.66 4.42
CA THR A 222 -18.91 -15.70 4.09
C THR A 222 -18.58 -17.05 4.74
N ASN A 223 -17.32 -17.28 5.13
CA ASN A 223 -16.87 -18.50 5.76
C ASN A 223 -15.60 -18.27 6.61
N LYS A 224 -15.23 -19.30 7.40
CA LYS A 224 -14.08 -19.25 8.31
C LYS A 224 -12.77 -18.93 7.60
N THR A 225 -12.52 -19.53 6.44
CA THR A 225 -11.29 -19.32 5.66
C THR A 225 -11.17 -17.86 5.22
N GLN A 226 -12.25 -17.29 4.69
CA GLN A 226 -12.25 -15.89 4.29
C GLN A 226 -12.07 -14.97 5.51
N ALA A 227 -12.67 -15.29 6.66
CA ALA A 227 -12.48 -14.52 7.88
C ALA A 227 -11.02 -14.51 8.34
N VAL A 228 -10.35 -15.67 8.32
CA VAL A 228 -8.93 -15.78 8.66
C VAL A 228 -8.07 -14.96 7.69
N VAL A 229 -8.28 -15.11 6.38
CA VAL A 229 -7.54 -14.35 5.35
C VAL A 229 -7.72 -12.84 5.55
N LYS A 230 -8.96 -12.37 5.74
CA LYS A 230 -9.24 -10.96 6.01
C LYS A 230 -8.57 -10.48 7.29
N ALA A 231 -8.67 -11.23 8.38
CA ALA A 231 -8.10 -10.85 9.66
C ALA A 231 -6.57 -10.75 9.65
N ILE A 232 -5.88 -11.67 8.96
CA ILE A 232 -4.43 -11.59 8.76
C ILE A 232 -4.08 -10.38 7.91
N ALA A 233 -4.74 -10.22 6.76
CA ALA A 233 -4.50 -9.13 5.83
C ALA A 233 -4.73 -7.75 6.48
N MET A 234 -5.72 -7.63 7.36
CA MET A 234 -6.05 -6.42 8.11
C MET A 234 -5.23 -6.25 9.40
N GLY A 235 -4.32 -7.18 9.72
CA GLY A 235 -3.52 -7.14 10.93
C GLY A 235 -4.33 -7.25 12.22
N LEU A 236 -5.50 -7.88 12.19
CA LEU A 236 -6.35 -8.11 13.37
C LEU A 236 -5.91 -9.33 14.19
N ILE A 237 -5.24 -10.28 13.54
CA ILE A 237 -4.58 -11.42 14.16
C ILE A 237 -3.14 -11.48 13.65
N TYR A 238 -2.22 -11.81 14.56
CA TYR A 238 -0.79 -11.98 14.28
C TYR A 238 -0.37 -13.37 14.76
N THR A 239 0.59 -13.96 14.08
CA THR A 239 1.39 -15.04 14.66
C THR A 239 2.32 -14.42 15.69
N THR A 240 2.08 -14.70 16.98
CA THR A 240 2.99 -14.33 18.08
C THR A 240 4.14 -15.31 18.15
#